data_fa1fd7d921c2991a62fe6be3a846ab26
#
_entry.id   fa1fd7d921c2991a62fe6be3a846ab26
#
_cell.length_a   1.000
_cell.length_b   1.000
_cell.length_c   1.000
_cell.angle_alpha   90.00
_cell.angle_beta   90.00
_cell.angle_gamma   90.00
#
_symmetry.space_group_name_H-M   'P 1'
#
loop_
_entity.id
_entity.type
_entity.pdbx_description
1 polymer ?
#
loop_
_entity_poly.entity_id
_entity_poly.type
_entity_poly.pdbx_seq_one_letter_code
_entity_poly.pdbx_strand_id
1 'polypeptide(L)'
;EINAASNRIIRLFLVSTLSIIFISVLITIHVTREMTRPLKELTEAAQKVAGGNLEVNIDCESKDEVGVLADSVQQMVNHLRHYIDYVNEQAYTDALTGVANKAAYKEYVDKLDKRAADEKIKYAVVVMDINNLKKINDNFGHEFGDMLIRDASRLIQKGFKDHIVYRIGGDEFVIIIEQAEKAICDELLRNFDDGIVVFNKNNTKYEQKIQIARGI
;
A
#
# COMPACT_ATOMS: atom_id res chain seq x y z
N GLU A 1 34.98 69.77 31.66
CA GLU A 1 33.58 69.55 31.22
C GLU A 1 33.50 68.95 29.86
N ILE A 2 34.30 69.34 28.89
CA ILE A 2 34.30 68.78 27.47
C ILE A 2 34.57 67.29 27.45
N ASN A 3 35.52 66.76 28.22
CA ASN A 3 35.88 65.36 28.28
C ASN A 3 34.73 64.50 28.92
N ALA A 4 34.00 65.04 29.85
CA ALA A 4 32.86 64.32 30.46
C ALA A 4 31.66 64.19 29.49
N ALA A 5 31.38 65.23 28.69
CA ALA A 5 30.36 65.24 27.67
C ALA A 5 30.70 64.26 26.50
N SER A 6 31.93 64.28 26.08
CA SER A 6 32.43 63.34 25.04
C SER A 6 32.33 61.86 25.46
N ASN A 7 32.75 61.56 26.69
CA ASN A 7 32.62 60.17 27.23
C ASN A 7 31.17 59.75 27.40
N ARG A 8 30.26 60.67 27.69
CA ARG A 8 28.80 60.37 27.76
C ARG A 8 28.23 60.02 26.37
N ILE A 9 28.62 60.77 25.33
CA ILE A 9 28.21 60.52 23.95
C ILE A 9 28.75 59.18 23.47
N ILE A 10 30.01 58.87 23.71
CA ILE A 10 30.62 57.58 23.34
C ILE A 10 29.89 56.42 24.03
N ARG A 11 29.60 56.53 25.31
CA ARG A 11 28.83 55.46 26.03
C ARG A 11 27.44 55.27 25.46
N LEU A 12 26.71 56.34 25.16
CA LEU A 12 25.39 56.26 24.54
C LEU A 12 25.47 55.60 23.16
N PHE A 13 26.47 55.93 22.37
CA PHE A 13 26.71 55.34 21.04
C PHE A 13 27.00 53.83 21.14
N LEU A 14 27.87 53.44 22.09
CA LEU A 14 28.19 52.02 22.32
C LEU A 14 26.96 51.24 22.79
N VAL A 15 26.17 51.77 23.72
CA VAL A 15 24.95 51.11 24.19
C VAL A 15 23.92 50.96 23.07
N SER A 16 23.72 52.01 22.25
CA SER A 16 22.79 51.91 21.11
C SER A 16 23.23 50.89 20.08
N THR A 17 24.52 50.84 19.75
CA THR A 17 25.08 49.88 18.82
C THR A 17 24.92 48.44 19.31
N LEU A 18 25.23 48.16 20.57
CA LEU A 18 25.03 46.85 21.20
C LEU A 18 23.57 46.44 21.21
N SER A 19 22.66 47.39 21.51
CA SER A 19 21.21 47.12 21.49
C SER A 19 20.72 46.76 20.08
N ILE A 20 21.18 47.46 19.05
CA ILE A 20 20.82 47.16 17.67
C ILE A 20 21.33 45.75 17.24
N ILE A 21 22.58 45.43 17.60
CA ILE A 21 23.14 44.10 17.32
C ILE A 21 22.33 43.01 18.03
N PHE A 22 21.99 43.23 19.30
CA PHE A 22 21.21 42.28 20.09
C PHE A 22 19.81 42.05 19.47
N ILE A 23 19.12 43.12 19.12
CA ILE A 23 17.80 43.03 18.47
C ILE A 23 17.91 42.32 17.10
N SER A 24 18.93 42.65 16.30
CA SER A 24 19.17 42.00 15.01
C SER A 24 19.38 40.48 15.15
N VAL A 25 20.14 40.05 16.15
CA VAL A 25 20.35 38.62 16.45
C VAL A 25 19.03 37.95 16.84
N LEU A 26 18.21 38.58 17.69
CA LEU A 26 16.91 38.03 18.07
C LEU A 26 15.97 37.86 16.87
N ILE A 27 15.91 38.90 16.01
CA ILE A 27 15.09 38.83 14.78
C ILE A 27 15.59 37.72 13.88
N THR A 28 16.90 37.58 13.67
CA THR A 28 17.49 36.52 12.84
C THR A 28 17.14 35.14 13.37
N ILE A 29 17.26 34.93 14.68
CA ILE A 29 16.90 33.64 15.29
C ILE A 29 15.40 33.35 15.10
N HIS A 30 14.55 34.35 15.30
CA HIS A 30 13.11 34.23 15.12
C HIS A 30 12.73 33.86 13.68
N VAL A 31 13.23 34.62 12.68
CA VAL A 31 12.98 34.35 11.26
C VAL A 31 13.51 32.97 10.84
N THR A 32 14.69 32.61 11.35
CA THR A 32 15.26 31.28 11.01
C THR A 32 14.39 30.15 11.56
N ARG A 33 13.88 30.27 12.76
CA ARG A 33 13.07 29.20 13.39
C ARG A 33 11.66 29.12 12.83
N GLU A 34 11.00 30.25 12.65
CA GLU A 34 9.57 30.29 12.28
C GLU A 34 9.35 30.22 10.77
N MET A 35 10.32 30.61 9.94
CA MET A 35 10.15 30.65 8.49
C MET A 35 11.15 29.77 7.74
N THR A 36 12.46 29.99 7.95
CA THR A 36 13.48 29.36 7.10
C THR A 36 13.55 27.84 7.28
N ARG A 37 13.50 27.37 8.51
CA ARG A 37 13.58 25.95 8.82
C ARG A 37 12.35 25.18 8.33
N PRO A 38 11.10 25.56 8.60
CA PRO A 38 9.93 24.87 8.08
C PRO A 38 9.87 24.86 6.54
N LEU A 39 10.22 25.97 5.88
CA LEU A 39 10.26 26.02 4.42
C LEU A 39 11.30 25.06 3.84
N LYS A 40 12.45 24.87 4.50
CA LYS A 40 13.43 23.88 4.09
C LYS A 40 12.91 22.46 4.27
N GLU A 41 12.27 22.15 5.38
CA GLU A 41 11.64 20.84 5.64
C GLU A 41 10.54 20.52 4.60
N LEU A 42 9.70 21.51 4.26
CA LEU A 42 8.72 21.40 3.18
C LEU A 42 9.36 21.14 1.81
N THR A 43 10.47 21.83 1.51
CA THR A 43 11.19 21.61 0.25
C THR A 43 11.77 20.21 0.16
N GLU A 44 12.37 19.72 1.25
CA GLU A 44 12.92 18.36 1.32
C GLU A 44 11.81 17.30 1.20
N ALA A 45 10.65 17.53 1.86
CA ALA A 45 9.48 16.66 1.73
C ALA A 45 8.97 16.63 0.29
N ALA A 46 8.82 17.78 -0.36
CA ALA A 46 8.39 17.88 -1.75
C ALA A 46 9.36 17.18 -2.71
N GLN A 47 10.67 17.26 -2.48
CA GLN A 47 11.68 16.54 -3.27
C GLN A 47 11.56 15.02 -3.09
N LYS A 48 11.30 14.52 -1.88
CA LYS A 48 11.08 13.10 -1.64
C LYS A 48 9.83 12.60 -2.37
N VAL A 49 8.74 13.37 -2.30
CA VAL A 49 7.50 13.05 -3.03
C VAL A 49 7.73 13.05 -4.54
N ALA A 50 8.44 14.02 -5.07
CA ALA A 50 8.81 14.07 -6.49
C ALA A 50 9.70 12.88 -6.91
N GLY A 51 10.50 12.34 -6.00
CA GLY A 51 11.28 11.11 -6.18
C GLY A 51 10.48 9.81 -6.01
N GLY A 52 9.15 9.89 -5.80
CA GLY A 52 8.26 8.74 -5.64
C GLY A 52 8.11 8.21 -4.21
N ASN A 53 8.78 8.83 -3.23
CA ASN A 53 8.59 8.47 -1.83
C ASN A 53 7.44 9.27 -1.23
N LEU A 54 6.30 8.61 -1.05
CA LEU A 54 5.10 9.20 -0.44
C LEU A 54 5.03 8.99 1.09
N GLU A 55 5.96 8.23 1.68
CA GLU A 55 6.03 8.05 3.12
C GLU A 55 6.75 9.24 3.78
N VAL A 56 6.25 10.44 3.53
CA VAL A 56 6.68 11.68 4.17
C VAL A 56 5.65 12.12 5.18
N ASN A 57 6.12 12.55 6.34
CA ASN A 57 5.33 13.23 7.35
C ASN A 57 5.90 14.64 7.53
N ILE A 58 5.05 15.64 7.32
CA ILE A 58 5.42 17.06 7.45
C ILE A 58 4.88 17.52 8.79
N ASP A 59 5.79 17.62 9.75
CA ASP A 59 5.47 18.08 11.11
C ASP A 59 5.90 19.55 11.25
N CYS A 60 4.96 20.46 11.07
CA CYS A 60 5.19 21.90 11.15
C CYS A 60 4.29 22.49 12.23
N GLU A 61 4.89 22.90 13.35
CA GLU A 61 4.16 23.50 14.47
C GLU A 61 3.82 25.00 14.27
N SER A 62 4.14 25.59 13.11
CA SER A 62 3.83 26.98 12.83
C SER A 62 2.33 27.24 12.76
N LYS A 63 1.87 28.35 13.32
CA LYS A 63 0.45 28.78 13.33
C LYS A 63 0.17 29.90 12.32
N ASP A 64 1.13 30.23 11.49
CA ASP A 64 1.06 31.23 10.45
C ASP A 64 0.79 30.63 9.05
N GLU A 65 1.01 31.39 8.00
CA GLU A 65 0.84 30.96 6.60
C GLU A 65 1.75 29.79 6.22
N VAL A 66 2.88 29.62 6.91
CA VAL A 66 3.79 28.48 6.69
C VAL A 66 3.18 27.19 7.24
N GLY A 67 2.52 27.26 8.39
CA GLY A 67 1.77 26.12 8.94
C GLY A 67 0.61 25.72 8.04
N VAL A 68 -0.16 26.69 7.53
CA VAL A 68 -1.25 26.42 6.57
C VAL A 68 -0.71 25.78 5.29
N LEU A 69 0.44 26.21 4.80
CA LEU A 69 1.11 25.62 3.65
C LEU A 69 1.54 24.18 3.93
N ALA A 70 2.13 23.93 5.10
CA ALA A 70 2.55 22.60 5.53
C ALA A 70 1.37 21.62 5.57
N ASP A 71 0.27 22.00 6.19
CA ASP A 71 -0.96 21.22 6.23
C ASP A 71 -1.51 20.92 4.83
N SER A 72 -1.50 21.93 3.95
CA SER A 72 -1.97 21.78 2.58
C SER A 72 -1.12 20.79 1.78
N VAL A 73 0.21 20.83 1.92
CA VAL A 73 1.13 19.88 1.29
C VAL A 73 0.95 18.49 1.88
N GLN A 74 0.79 18.35 3.20
CA GLN A 74 0.52 17.06 3.84
C GLN A 74 -0.79 16.44 3.34
N GLN A 75 -1.86 17.23 3.21
CA GLN A 75 -3.13 16.77 2.63
C GLN A 75 -2.96 16.32 1.17
N MET A 76 -2.19 17.07 0.37
CA MET A 76 -1.89 16.67 -1.01
C MET A 76 -1.15 15.32 -1.08
N VAL A 77 -0.15 15.11 -0.22
CA VAL A 77 0.59 13.84 -0.12
C VAL A 77 -0.35 12.69 0.26
N ASN A 78 -1.23 12.90 1.24
CA ASN A 78 -2.20 11.90 1.66
C ASN A 78 -3.17 11.55 0.53
N HIS A 79 -3.71 12.55 -0.20
CA HIS A 79 -4.58 12.31 -1.34
C HIS A 79 -3.87 11.56 -2.46
N LEU A 80 -2.61 11.90 -2.75
CA LEU A 80 -1.81 11.20 -3.77
C LEU A 80 -1.56 9.74 -3.38
N ARG A 81 -1.28 9.46 -2.11
CA ARG A 81 -1.14 8.10 -1.59
C ARG A 81 -2.42 7.30 -1.80
N HIS A 82 -3.55 7.82 -1.34
CA HIS A 82 -4.85 7.18 -1.52
C HIS A 82 -5.20 6.95 -3.00
N TYR A 83 -4.86 7.92 -3.86
CA TYR A 83 -5.09 7.77 -5.30
C TYR A 83 -4.25 6.64 -5.92
N ILE A 84 -2.98 6.54 -5.53
CA ILE A 84 -2.09 5.46 -6.01
C ILE A 84 -2.57 4.11 -5.49
N ASP A 85 -2.96 4.01 -4.21
CA ASP A 85 -3.51 2.78 -3.63
C ASP A 85 -4.79 2.36 -4.38
N TYR A 86 -5.69 3.31 -4.65
CA TYR A 86 -6.90 3.07 -5.43
C TYR A 86 -6.58 2.57 -6.85
N VAL A 87 -5.64 3.24 -7.54
CA VAL A 87 -5.23 2.82 -8.90
C VAL A 87 -4.60 1.43 -8.88
N ASN A 88 -3.77 1.13 -7.90
CA ASN A 88 -3.16 -0.19 -7.73
C ASN A 88 -4.22 -1.25 -7.45
N GLU A 89 -5.18 -0.97 -6.57
CA GLU A 89 -6.30 -1.88 -6.31
C GLU A 89 -7.08 -2.18 -7.58
N GLN A 90 -7.43 -1.15 -8.38
CA GLN A 90 -8.13 -1.34 -9.65
C GLN A 90 -7.29 -2.10 -10.69
N ALA A 91 -5.97 -1.88 -10.72
CA ALA A 91 -5.08 -2.51 -11.69
C ALA A 91 -4.79 -3.98 -11.37
N TYR A 92 -4.76 -4.35 -10.07
CA TYR A 92 -4.25 -5.66 -9.62
C TYR A 92 -5.28 -6.54 -8.91
N THR A 93 -6.52 -6.07 -8.74
CA THR A 93 -7.60 -6.83 -8.08
C THR A 93 -8.65 -7.27 -9.10
N ASP A 94 -9.20 -8.48 -8.94
CA ASP A 94 -10.34 -8.96 -9.70
C ASP A 94 -11.65 -8.39 -9.14
N ALA A 95 -12.38 -7.65 -9.96
CA ALA A 95 -13.57 -6.90 -9.55
C ALA A 95 -14.72 -7.80 -9.04
N LEU A 96 -14.79 -9.07 -9.47
CA LEU A 96 -15.84 -9.99 -9.05
C LEU A 96 -15.56 -10.63 -7.70
N THR A 97 -14.30 -11.02 -7.46
CA THR A 97 -13.92 -11.89 -6.33
C THR A 97 -13.11 -11.19 -5.26
N GLY A 98 -12.48 -10.04 -5.58
CA GLY A 98 -11.60 -9.32 -4.68
C GLY A 98 -10.22 -9.96 -4.48
N VAL A 99 -9.90 -11.07 -5.17
CA VAL A 99 -8.54 -11.63 -5.19
C VAL A 99 -7.65 -10.91 -6.19
N ALA A 100 -6.36 -11.20 -6.18
CA ALA A 100 -5.44 -10.67 -7.18
C ALA A 100 -5.83 -11.13 -8.60
N ASN A 101 -5.72 -10.24 -9.57
CA ASN A 101 -6.09 -10.53 -10.95
C ASN A 101 -4.90 -11.07 -11.78
N LYS A 102 -5.15 -11.33 -13.06
CA LYS A 102 -4.14 -11.82 -14.02
C LYS A 102 -2.93 -10.88 -14.17
N ALA A 103 -3.13 -9.56 -14.04
CA ALA A 103 -2.02 -8.60 -14.12
C ALA A 103 -1.10 -8.71 -12.92
N ALA A 104 -1.67 -8.84 -11.71
CA ALA A 104 -0.92 -9.10 -10.48
C ALA A 104 -0.14 -10.43 -10.56
N TYR A 105 -0.78 -11.48 -11.08
CA TYR A 105 -0.13 -12.77 -11.31
C TYR A 105 1.10 -12.64 -12.22
N LYS A 106 0.94 -11.97 -13.35
CA LYS A 106 2.04 -11.78 -14.31
C LYS A 106 3.21 -11.00 -13.69
N GLU A 107 2.92 -9.91 -13.00
CA GLU A 107 3.97 -9.10 -12.33
C GLU A 107 4.71 -9.92 -11.27
N TYR A 108 3.98 -10.74 -10.51
CA TYR A 108 4.59 -11.59 -9.49
C TYR A 108 5.51 -12.65 -10.13
N VAL A 109 5.05 -13.32 -11.20
CA VAL A 109 5.86 -14.31 -11.92
C VAL A 109 7.12 -13.65 -12.51
N ASP A 110 7.01 -12.48 -13.14
CA ASP A 110 8.16 -11.75 -13.69
C ASP A 110 9.21 -11.40 -12.59
N LYS A 111 8.75 -11.10 -11.37
CA LYS A 111 9.63 -10.87 -10.20
C LYS A 111 10.26 -12.18 -9.69
N LEU A 112 9.46 -13.25 -9.64
CA LEU A 112 9.92 -14.57 -9.18
C LEU A 112 10.98 -15.15 -10.14
N ASP A 113 10.77 -15.04 -11.45
CA ASP A 113 11.72 -15.48 -12.45
C ASP A 113 13.08 -14.78 -12.35
N LYS A 114 13.07 -13.47 -12.11
CA LYS A 114 14.31 -12.71 -11.87
C LYS A 114 15.03 -13.18 -10.61
N ARG A 115 14.30 -13.41 -9.52
CA ARG A 115 14.88 -13.94 -8.27
C ARG A 115 15.40 -15.36 -8.44
N ALA A 116 14.67 -16.21 -9.15
CA ALA A 116 15.03 -17.60 -9.39
C ALA A 116 16.28 -17.75 -10.30
N ALA A 117 16.61 -16.74 -11.11
CA ALA A 117 17.85 -16.71 -11.88
C ALA A 117 19.10 -16.54 -11.00
N ASP A 118 18.96 -15.83 -9.88
CA ASP A 118 20.07 -15.52 -8.97
C ASP A 118 20.14 -16.50 -7.78
N GLU A 119 18.99 -17.06 -7.37
CA GLU A 119 18.85 -17.92 -6.19
C GLU A 119 18.12 -19.22 -6.52
N LYS A 120 18.49 -20.34 -5.87
CA LYS A 120 17.72 -21.60 -5.95
C LYS A 120 16.45 -21.50 -5.10
N ILE A 121 15.40 -20.93 -5.66
CA ILE A 121 14.10 -20.83 -4.99
C ILE A 121 13.29 -22.10 -5.28
N LYS A 122 12.74 -22.74 -4.24
CA LYS A 122 11.76 -23.80 -4.39
C LYS A 122 10.37 -23.19 -4.33
N TYR A 123 9.53 -23.46 -5.32
CA TYR A 123 8.14 -23.04 -5.31
C TYR A 123 7.23 -24.12 -5.88
N ALA A 124 5.97 -24.09 -5.52
CA ALA A 124 4.92 -24.87 -6.11
C ALA A 124 3.84 -23.95 -6.69
N VAL A 125 3.23 -24.35 -7.76
CA VAL A 125 2.11 -23.66 -8.41
C VAL A 125 0.88 -24.54 -8.30
N VAL A 126 -0.14 -24.08 -7.57
CA VAL A 126 -1.44 -24.75 -7.49
C VAL A 126 -2.37 -24.08 -8.49
N VAL A 127 -2.84 -24.84 -9.47
CA VAL A 127 -3.85 -24.40 -10.44
C VAL A 127 -5.18 -24.98 -10.04
N MET A 128 -6.24 -24.18 -10.06
CA MET A 128 -7.60 -24.56 -9.69
C MET A 128 -8.59 -24.09 -10.74
N ASP A 129 -9.60 -24.90 -11.02
CA ASP A 129 -10.65 -24.63 -11.99
C ASP A 129 -12.02 -25.01 -11.40
N ILE A 130 -13.01 -24.11 -11.56
CA ILE A 130 -14.37 -24.36 -11.07
C ILE A 130 -15.12 -25.20 -12.08
N ASN A 131 -15.40 -26.44 -11.72
CA ASN A 131 -16.08 -27.39 -12.59
C ASN A 131 -17.51 -26.96 -12.92
N ASN A 132 -17.93 -27.19 -14.16
CA ASN A 132 -19.30 -27.01 -14.65
C ASN A 132 -19.83 -25.57 -14.64
N LEU A 133 -18.99 -24.53 -14.51
CA LEU A 133 -19.43 -23.13 -14.50
C LEU A 133 -20.29 -22.79 -15.74
N LYS A 134 -19.87 -23.24 -16.94
CA LYS A 134 -20.63 -23.01 -18.16
C LYS A 134 -22.05 -23.60 -18.08
N LYS A 135 -22.19 -24.85 -17.62
CA LYS A 135 -23.50 -25.51 -17.48
C LYS A 135 -24.40 -24.78 -16.47
N ILE A 136 -23.79 -24.22 -15.41
CA ILE A 136 -24.51 -23.44 -14.39
C ILE A 136 -24.98 -22.12 -15.00
N ASN A 137 -24.14 -21.43 -15.76
CA ASN A 137 -24.50 -20.21 -16.47
C ASN A 137 -25.65 -20.45 -17.48
N ASP A 138 -25.57 -21.55 -18.24
CA ASP A 138 -26.58 -21.90 -19.23
C ASP A 138 -27.94 -22.22 -18.59
N ASN A 139 -27.95 -22.83 -17.40
CA ASN A 139 -29.18 -23.26 -16.72
C ASN A 139 -29.79 -22.17 -15.81
N PHE A 140 -28.95 -21.36 -15.13
CA PHE A 140 -29.36 -20.44 -14.05
C PHE A 140 -28.99 -18.98 -14.31
N GLY A 141 -28.29 -18.69 -15.42
CA GLY A 141 -27.85 -17.37 -15.78
C GLY A 141 -26.50 -16.96 -15.17
N HIS A 142 -25.91 -15.89 -15.73
CA HIS A 142 -24.57 -15.43 -15.35
C HIS A 142 -24.48 -14.90 -13.90
N GLU A 143 -25.54 -14.30 -13.38
CA GLU A 143 -25.57 -13.84 -11.99
C GLU A 143 -25.36 -14.99 -10.99
N PHE A 144 -25.92 -16.15 -11.29
CA PHE A 144 -25.77 -17.34 -10.47
C PHE A 144 -24.35 -17.92 -10.58
N GLY A 145 -23.77 -17.92 -11.80
CA GLY A 145 -22.37 -18.26 -12.00
C GLY A 145 -21.39 -17.32 -11.25
N ASP A 146 -21.68 -16.03 -11.26
CA ASP A 146 -20.92 -15.04 -10.50
C ASP A 146 -20.95 -15.28 -8.99
N MET A 147 -22.14 -15.68 -8.46
CA MET A 147 -22.25 -16.08 -7.05
C MET A 147 -21.38 -17.31 -6.75
N LEU A 148 -21.40 -18.31 -7.65
CA LEU A 148 -20.59 -19.52 -7.51
C LEU A 148 -19.10 -19.19 -7.51
N ILE A 149 -18.65 -18.32 -8.41
CA ILE A 149 -17.25 -17.87 -8.50
C ILE A 149 -16.83 -17.16 -7.21
N ARG A 150 -17.68 -16.26 -6.65
CA ARG A 150 -17.42 -15.59 -5.38
C ARG A 150 -17.30 -16.57 -4.22
N ASP A 151 -18.20 -17.54 -4.12
CA ASP A 151 -18.17 -18.53 -3.05
C ASP A 151 -16.98 -19.48 -3.19
N ALA A 152 -16.63 -19.91 -4.41
CA ALA A 152 -15.41 -20.69 -4.68
C ALA A 152 -14.15 -19.91 -4.32
N SER A 153 -14.06 -18.65 -4.73
CA SER A 153 -12.93 -17.76 -4.38
C SER A 153 -12.73 -17.65 -2.87
N ARG A 154 -13.80 -17.49 -2.10
CA ARG A 154 -13.75 -17.43 -0.62
C ARG A 154 -13.25 -18.74 -0.02
N LEU A 155 -13.68 -19.89 -0.57
CA LEU A 155 -13.18 -21.20 -0.14
C LEU A 155 -11.69 -21.36 -0.41
N ILE A 156 -11.23 -20.95 -1.59
CA ILE A 156 -9.81 -20.98 -1.96
C ILE A 156 -9.01 -20.07 -1.03
N GLN A 157 -9.42 -18.82 -0.82
CA GLN A 157 -8.75 -17.89 0.09
C GLN A 157 -8.67 -18.43 1.52
N LYS A 158 -9.73 -19.09 2.00
CA LYS A 158 -9.75 -19.70 3.34
C LYS A 158 -8.78 -20.89 3.44
N GLY A 159 -8.70 -21.71 2.40
CA GLY A 159 -7.79 -22.86 2.35
C GLY A 159 -6.32 -22.44 2.24
N PHE A 160 -6.04 -21.32 1.58
CA PHE A 160 -4.70 -20.78 1.32
C PHE A 160 -4.50 -19.40 1.95
N LYS A 161 -4.96 -19.20 3.18
CA LYS A 161 -5.01 -17.89 3.88
C LYS A 161 -3.66 -17.15 3.96
N ASP A 162 -2.54 -17.88 3.95
CA ASP A 162 -1.20 -17.33 4.06
C ASP A 162 -0.54 -17.12 2.67
N HIS A 163 -1.30 -17.34 1.58
CA HIS A 163 -0.83 -17.23 0.20
C HIS A 163 -1.74 -16.34 -0.63
N ILE A 164 -1.16 -15.67 -1.62
CA ILE A 164 -1.93 -14.84 -2.55
C ILE A 164 -2.65 -15.74 -3.54
N VAL A 165 -3.95 -15.54 -3.66
CA VAL A 165 -4.80 -16.21 -4.65
C VAL A 165 -4.96 -15.28 -5.84
N TYR A 166 -4.70 -15.79 -7.03
CA TYR A 166 -4.84 -15.08 -8.29
C TYR A 166 -5.98 -15.68 -9.10
N ARG A 167 -6.85 -14.85 -9.69
CA ARG A 167 -7.81 -15.26 -10.71
C ARG A 167 -7.27 -14.88 -12.08
N ILE A 168 -6.97 -15.88 -12.92
CA ILE A 168 -6.32 -15.69 -14.22
C ILE A 168 -7.27 -15.83 -15.40
N GLY A 169 -8.43 -16.44 -15.18
CA GLY A 169 -9.47 -16.68 -16.17
C GLY A 169 -10.86 -16.60 -15.56
N GLY A 170 -11.88 -17.00 -16.29
CA GLY A 170 -13.28 -17.00 -15.85
C GLY A 170 -13.51 -17.83 -14.58
N ASP A 171 -13.06 -19.08 -14.62
CA ASP A 171 -13.15 -20.12 -13.59
C ASP A 171 -11.79 -20.57 -13.04
N GLU A 172 -10.69 -19.99 -13.55
CA GLU A 172 -9.33 -20.40 -13.25
C GLU A 172 -8.70 -19.55 -12.15
N PHE A 173 -8.14 -20.22 -11.13
CA PHE A 173 -7.38 -19.61 -10.03
C PHE A 173 -5.99 -20.24 -9.93
N VAL A 174 -5.03 -19.43 -9.51
CA VAL A 174 -3.65 -19.86 -9.28
C VAL A 174 -3.18 -19.39 -7.91
N ILE A 175 -2.42 -20.24 -7.22
CA ILE A 175 -1.71 -19.90 -6.00
C ILE A 175 -0.25 -20.29 -6.19
N ILE A 176 0.68 -19.40 -5.79
CA ILE A 176 2.11 -19.67 -5.78
C ILE A 176 2.55 -19.80 -4.33
N ILE A 177 3.18 -20.94 -4.01
CA ILE A 177 3.69 -21.25 -2.68
C ILE A 177 5.20 -21.22 -2.76
N GLU A 178 5.83 -20.18 -2.18
CA GLU A 178 7.28 -20.11 -2.08
C GLU A 178 7.79 -21.03 -0.96
N GLN A 179 9.06 -21.48 -1.06
CA GLN A 179 9.69 -22.44 -0.16
C GLN A 179 8.87 -23.74 0.01
N ALA A 180 8.21 -24.16 -1.07
CA ALA A 180 7.29 -25.27 -1.05
C ALA A 180 8.01 -26.60 -0.76
N GLU A 181 7.62 -27.25 0.33
CA GLU A 181 7.91 -28.67 0.57
C GLU A 181 6.67 -29.50 0.24
N LYS A 182 6.88 -30.67 -0.36
CA LYS A 182 5.77 -31.51 -0.80
C LYS A 182 4.77 -31.84 0.32
N ALA A 183 5.27 -32.09 1.53
CA ALA A 183 4.42 -32.40 2.68
C ALA A 183 3.48 -31.24 3.03
N ILE A 184 3.98 -29.99 2.99
CA ILE A 184 3.19 -28.78 3.26
C ILE A 184 2.13 -28.61 2.17
N CYS A 185 2.51 -28.77 0.91
CA CYS A 185 1.56 -28.67 -0.21
C CYS A 185 0.45 -29.72 -0.10
N ASP A 186 0.80 -30.98 0.20
CA ASP A 186 -0.17 -32.08 0.36
C ASP A 186 -1.12 -31.81 1.56
N GLU A 187 -0.65 -31.19 2.63
CA GLU A 187 -1.47 -30.81 3.79
C GLU A 187 -2.43 -29.68 3.44
N LEU A 188 -1.95 -28.61 2.77
CA LEU A 188 -2.79 -27.49 2.32
C LEU A 188 -3.92 -27.99 1.40
N LEU A 189 -3.59 -28.87 0.44
CA LEU A 189 -4.58 -29.43 -0.47
C LEU A 189 -5.61 -30.29 0.25
N ARG A 190 -5.21 -31.11 1.24
CA ARG A 190 -6.15 -31.89 2.06
C ARG A 190 -7.09 -31.00 2.86
N ASN A 191 -6.54 -30.00 3.54
CA ASN A 191 -7.31 -29.04 4.34
C ASN A 191 -8.33 -28.27 3.47
N PHE A 192 -7.95 -27.93 2.25
CA PHE A 192 -8.82 -27.32 1.26
C PHE A 192 -9.97 -28.25 0.85
N ASP A 193 -9.67 -29.53 0.51
CA ASP A 193 -10.69 -30.53 0.15
C ASP A 193 -11.70 -30.74 1.30
N ASP A 194 -11.23 -30.86 2.53
CA ASP A 194 -12.09 -30.99 3.70
C ASP A 194 -12.98 -29.74 3.85
N GLY A 195 -12.44 -28.56 3.57
CA GLY A 195 -13.19 -27.29 3.53
C GLY A 195 -14.33 -27.32 2.50
N ILE A 196 -14.08 -27.82 1.30
CA ILE A 196 -15.10 -27.98 0.24
C ILE A 196 -16.19 -28.98 0.70
N VAL A 197 -15.80 -30.10 1.30
CA VAL A 197 -16.76 -31.10 1.79
C VAL A 197 -17.69 -30.49 2.86
N VAL A 198 -17.13 -29.76 3.83
CA VAL A 198 -17.89 -29.07 4.88
C VAL A 198 -18.82 -28.01 4.30
N PHE A 199 -18.32 -27.21 3.35
CA PHE A 199 -19.12 -26.21 2.66
C PHE A 199 -20.31 -26.85 1.95
N ASN A 200 -20.07 -27.85 1.14
CA ASN A 200 -21.11 -28.55 0.36
C ASN A 200 -22.16 -29.27 1.23
N LYS A 201 -21.78 -29.68 2.44
CA LYS A 201 -22.72 -30.30 3.40
C LYS A 201 -23.68 -29.27 4.00
N ASN A 202 -23.21 -28.06 4.22
CA ASN A 202 -23.95 -27.01 4.90
C ASN A 202 -24.63 -26.04 3.92
N ASN A 203 -24.29 -26.09 2.64
CA ASN A 203 -24.79 -25.16 1.64
C ASN A 203 -26.05 -25.71 0.96
N THR A 204 -27.12 -24.93 1.06
CA THR A 204 -28.43 -25.21 0.42
C THR A 204 -28.68 -24.29 -0.79
N LYS A 205 -27.77 -23.37 -1.13
CA LYS A 205 -27.95 -22.42 -2.22
C LYS A 205 -27.88 -23.07 -3.60
N TYR A 206 -27.05 -24.11 -3.74
CA TYR A 206 -26.76 -24.74 -5.01
C TYR A 206 -27.39 -26.14 -5.04
N GLU A 207 -28.16 -26.45 -6.08
CA GLU A 207 -28.64 -27.81 -6.33
C GLU A 207 -27.47 -28.77 -6.60
N GLN A 208 -26.41 -28.26 -7.20
CA GLN A 208 -25.15 -29.00 -7.44
C GLN A 208 -24.09 -28.58 -6.43
N LYS A 209 -23.29 -29.56 -5.99
CA LYS A 209 -22.14 -29.31 -5.11
C LYS A 209 -21.07 -28.52 -5.84
N ILE A 210 -20.42 -27.58 -5.17
CA ILE A 210 -19.21 -26.92 -5.69
C ILE A 210 -18.13 -27.98 -5.85
N GLN A 211 -17.54 -28.02 -7.04
CA GLN A 211 -16.42 -28.89 -7.37
C GLN A 211 -15.32 -28.04 -7.97
N ILE A 212 -14.12 -28.19 -7.46
CA ILE A 212 -12.91 -27.46 -7.93
C ILE A 212 -11.87 -28.50 -8.31
N ALA A 213 -11.55 -28.59 -9.61
CA ALA A 213 -10.42 -29.36 -10.07
C ALA A 213 -9.12 -28.65 -9.66
N ARG A 214 -8.08 -29.41 -9.36
CA ARG A 214 -6.80 -28.88 -8.93
C ARG A 214 -5.62 -29.70 -9.41
N GLY A 215 -4.51 -29.01 -9.66
CA GLY A 215 -3.20 -29.60 -10.00
C GLY A 215 -2.09 -28.83 -9.29
N ILE A 216 -0.94 -29.49 -9.06
CA ILE A 216 0.24 -28.89 -8.47
C ILE A 216 1.49 -29.29 -9.26
#